data_90cb2adb407e2e08aa9255c3da363e90
#
_entry.id   90cb2adb407e2e08aa9255c3da363e90
#
_cell.length_a   1.000
_cell.length_b   1.000
_cell.length_c   1.000
_cell.angle_alpha   90.00
_cell.angle_beta   90.00
_cell.angle_gamma   90.00
#
_symmetry.space_group_name_H-M   'P 1'
#
loop_
_entity.id
_entity.type
_entity.pdbx_description
1 polymer ?
#
loop_
_entity_poly.entity_id
_entity_poly.type
_entity_poly.pdbx_seq_one_letter_code
_entity_poly.pdbx_strand_id
1 'polypeptide(L)'
;MNATPHLILIPGLGDRKWLYQLVCPLWRVRGFRPHVFTFGWESTANDYYKKQKCLNDYIRNLNGDIYLIGASAGGAAALNALAMDSSDRIKAVATIATPYVYRQHLKNQTLARAIDELASNLPNMQTKFARITSFYGTRDQVVPPNDSQPTNINYQQLPTFGHGLTIAAGLTVFGGRIAVSLTSMAQ
;
A
#
# COMPACT_ATOMS: atom_id res chain seq x y z
N MET A 1 8.46 19.75 -19.03
CA MET A 1 8.06 18.33 -19.02
C MET A 1 8.05 17.86 -17.57
N ASN A 2 6.91 17.39 -17.06
CA ASN A 2 6.86 16.86 -15.70
C ASN A 2 7.68 15.57 -15.64
N ALA A 3 8.51 15.43 -14.63
CA ALA A 3 9.31 14.22 -14.42
C ALA A 3 8.39 13.00 -14.25
N THR A 4 8.79 11.83 -14.79
CA THR A 4 8.05 10.58 -14.61
C THR A 4 7.90 10.28 -13.10
N PRO A 5 6.67 10.14 -12.60
CA PRO A 5 6.43 9.95 -11.17
C PRO A 5 6.94 8.60 -10.66
N HIS A 6 7.41 8.59 -9.43
CA HIS A 6 7.84 7.37 -8.75
C HIS A 6 6.64 6.55 -8.26
N LEU A 7 6.70 5.23 -8.42
CA LEU A 7 5.75 4.29 -7.85
C LEU A 7 6.49 3.31 -6.94
N ILE A 8 6.17 3.31 -5.65
CA ILE A 8 6.77 2.38 -4.70
C ILE A 8 5.77 1.24 -4.45
N LEU A 9 6.19 0.04 -4.80
CA LEU A 9 5.46 -1.20 -4.54
C LEU A 9 5.97 -1.79 -3.22
N ILE A 10 5.06 -1.97 -2.24
CA ILE A 10 5.39 -2.47 -0.91
C ILE A 10 4.71 -3.83 -0.72
N PRO A 11 5.47 -4.94 -0.73
CA PRO A 11 4.95 -6.29 -0.52
C PRO A 11 4.33 -6.50 0.87
N GLY A 12 3.44 -7.50 0.96
CA GLY A 12 2.95 -8.00 2.23
C GLY A 12 3.92 -8.95 2.94
N LEU A 13 3.39 -9.76 3.86
CA LEU A 13 4.17 -10.76 4.60
C LEU A 13 4.95 -11.67 3.64
N GLY A 14 6.19 -12.00 4.03
CA GLY A 14 7.11 -12.80 3.22
C GLY A 14 7.93 -12.01 2.20
N ASP A 15 7.69 -10.69 2.06
CA ASP A 15 8.54 -9.74 1.29
C ASP A 15 9.08 -10.27 -0.05
N ARG A 16 8.27 -10.96 -0.83
CA ARG A 16 8.67 -11.62 -2.08
C ARG A 16 9.04 -10.63 -3.17
N LYS A 17 10.16 -9.93 -2.98
CA LYS A 17 10.67 -8.85 -3.84
C LYS A 17 10.66 -9.22 -5.33
N TRP A 18 11.11 -10.43 -5.65
CA TRP A 18 11.23 -10.90 -7.03
C TRP A 18 9.89 -10.91 -7.78
N LEU A 19 8.76 -11.27 -7.12
CA LEU A 19 7.43 -11.23 -7.73
C LEU A 19 7.04 -9.81 -8.13
N TYR A 20 7.35 -8.84 -7.26
CA TYR A 20 7.07 -7.43 -7.53
C TYR A 20 8.00 -6.86 -8.60
N GLN A 21 9.24 -7.33 -8.67
CA GLN A 21 10.16 -6.95 -9.74
C GLN A 21 9.67 -7.41 -11.14
N LEU A 22 9.02 -8.59 -11.21
CA LEU A 22 8.45 -9.09 -12.47
C LEU A 22 7.32 -8.21 -13.01
N VAL A 23 6.59 -7.50 -12.16
CA VAL A 23 5.50 -6.60 -12.60
C VAL A 23 5.97 -5.17 -12.89
N CYS A 24 7.20 -4.80 -12.52
CA CYS A 24 7.73 -3.46 -12.78
C CYS A 24 7.66 -3.02 -14.27
N PRO A 25 7.93 -3.86 -15.27
CA PRO A 25 7.78 -3.46 -16.66
C PRO A 25 6.36 -3.00 -17.01
N LEU A 26 5.33 -3.66 -16.45
CA LEU A 26 3.93 -3.27 -16.67
C LEU A 26 3.61 -1.87 -16.11
N TRP A 27 4.24 -1.50 -15.01
CA TRP A 27 4.07 -0.19 -14.39
C TRP A 27 4.84 0.91 -15.10
N ARG A 28 6.00 0.58 -15.74
CA ARG A 28 6.70 1.53 -16.64
C ARG A 28 5.85 1.89 -17.85
N VAL A 29 5.20 0.91 -18.48
CA VAL A 29 4.28 1.15 -19.60
C VAL A 29 3.09 2.03 -19.20
N ARG A 30 2.69 2.01 -17.92
CA ARG A 30 1.64 2.86 -17.35
C ARG A 30 2.12 4.27 -16.95
N GLY A 31 3.36 4.63 -17.28
CA GLY A 31 3.89 5.98 -17.06
C GLY A 31 4.52 6.22 -15.69
N PHE A 32 4.85 5.16 -14.94
CA PHE A 32 5.51 5.26 -13.64
C PHE A 32 6.97 4.81 -13.69
N ARG A 33 7.75 5.30 -12.73
CA ARG A 33 9.08 4.77 -12.39
C ARG A 33 8.97 3.84 -11.17
N PRO A 34 8.79 2.51 -11.38
CA PRO A 34 8.51 1.58 -10.28
C PRO A 34 9.76 1.24 -9.48
N HIS A 35 9.57 1.16 -8.17
CA HIS A 35 10.51 0.70 -7.17
C HIS A 35 9.85 -0.40 -6.34
N VAL A 36 10.62 -1.34 -5.81
CA VAL A 36 10.14 -2.34 -4.86
C VAL A 36 10.83 -2.13 -3.53
N PHE A 37 10.07 -1.81 -2.52
CA PHE A 37 10.56 -1.64 -1.16
C PHE A 37 10.08 -2.80 -0.28
N THR A 38 11.00 -3.65 0.19
CA THR A 38 10.71 -4.75 1.12
C THR A 38 10.75 -4.22 2.54
N PHE A 39 9.70 -4.50 3.30
CA PHE A 39 9.55 -3.94 4.66
C PHE A 39 10.26 -4.78 5.73
N GLY A 40 10.47 -6.08 5.48
CA GLY A 40 11.09 -7.00 6.44
C GLY A 40 10.12 -7.40 7.56
N TRP A 41 8.97 -7.96 7.23
CA TRP A 41 7.89 -8.26 8.18
C TRP A 41 8.24 -9.32 9.24
N GLU A 42 9.24 -10.17 8.97
CA GLU A 42 9.67 -11.24 9.88
C GLU A 42 10.60 -10.74 10.99
N SER A 43 10.14 -9.77 11.77
CA SER A 43 10.90 -9.20 12.87
C SER A 43 10.01 -8.92 14.07
N THR A 44 10.61 -8.46 15.15
CA THR A 44 9.88 -8.11 16.38
C THR A 44 9.10 -6.80 16.22
N ALA A 45 8.09 -6.60 17.06
CA ALA A 45 7.32 -5.35 17.10
C ALA A 45 8.21 -4.11 17.34
N ASN A 46 9.31 -4.28 18.08
CA ASN A 46 10.27 -3.21 18.38
C ASN A 46 11.02 -2.70 17.14
N ASP A 47 11.12 -3.53 16.10
CA ASP A 47 11.78 -3.14 14.85
C ASP A 47 10.86 -2.38 13.90
N TYR A 48 9.55 -2.36 14.15
CA TYR A 48 8.58 -1.69 13.28
C TYR A 48 8.95 -0.24 13.01
N TYR A 49 9.23 0.54 14.03
CA TYR A 49 9.53 1.97 13.88
C TYR A 49 10.80 2.23 13.07
N LYS A 50 11.83 1.39 13.23
CA LYS A 50 13.05 1.48 12.42
C LYS A 50 12.73 1.23 10.95
N LYS A 51 11.90 0.24 10.66
CA LYS A 51 11.51 -0.13 9.29
C LYS A 51 10.62 0.93 8.65
N GLN A 52 9.65 1.44 9.41
CA GLN A 52 8.82 2.54 8.95
C GLN A 52 9.66 3.79 8.66
N LYS A 53 10.64 4.08 9.53
CA LYS A 53 11.62 5.15 9.30
C LYS A 53 12.43 4.91 8.01
N CYS A 54 12.91 3.69 7.77
CA CYS A 54 13.63 3.36 6.53
C CYS A 54 12.77 3.58 5.28
N LEU A 55 11.48 3.22 5.31
CA LEU A 55 10.55 3.51 4.22
C LEU A 55 10.38 5.02 4.02
N ASN A 56 10.17 5.76 5.08
CA ASN A 56 9.98 7.22 5.02
C ASN A 56 11.25 7.93 4.54
N ASP A 57 12.44 7.48 4.97
CA ASP A 57 13.73 8.00 4.49
C ASP A 57 13.93 7.68 3.00
N TYR A 58 13.57 6.47 2.56
CA TYR A 58 13.60 6.09 1.15
C TYR A 58 12.71 7.01 0.31
N ILE A 59 11.48 7.27 0.76
CA ILE A 59 10.53 8.19 0.12
C ILE A 59 11.13 9.61 0.05
N ARG A 60 11.71 10.10 1.13
CA ARG A 60 12.32 11.44 1.19
C ARG A 60 13.51 11.63 0.25
N ASN A 61 14.24 10.56 -0.04
CA ASN A 61 15.41 10.62 -0.94
C ASN A 61 15.05 10.57 -2.43
N LEU A 62 13.78 10.32 -2.78
CA LEU A 62 13.31 10.39 -4.16
C LEU A 62 12.88 11.83 -4.48
N ASN A 63 13.14 12.30 -5.69
CA ASN A 63 12.74 13.64 -6.15
C ASN A 63 11.48 13.54 -7.03
N GLY A 64 10.50 14.41 -6.79
CA GLY A 64 9.25 14.48 -7.58
C GLY A 64 8.07 13.80 -6.89
N ASP A 65 7.02 13.58 -7.66
CA ASP A 65 5.76 12.99 -7.20
C ASP A 65 5.91 11.49 -6.92
N ILE A 66 5.31 11.06 -5.82
CA ILE A 66 5.41 9.68 -5.33
C ILE A 66 4.02 9.08 -5.19
N TYR A 67 3.88 7.88 -5.70
CA TYR A 67 2.69 7.04 -5.58
C TYR A 67 3.06 5.76 -4.86
N LEU A 68 2.18 5.26 -4.01
CA LEU A 68 2.41 4.03 -3.27
C LEU A 68 1.37 2.98 -3.65
N ILE A 69 1.82 1.74 -3.80
CA ILE A 69 0.93 0.56 -3.80
C ILE A 69 1.41 -0.36 -2.69
N GLY A 70 0.57 -0.54 -1.68
CA GLY A 70 0.80 -1.49 -0.61
C GLY A 70 -0.11 -2.71 -0.73
N ALA A 71 0.47 -3.90 -0.74
CA ALA A 71 -0.29 -5.14 -0.78
C ALA A 71 -0.32 -5.82 0.58
N SER A 72 -1.51 -6.22 1.04
CA SER A 72 -1.69 -6.88 2.34
C SER A 72 -1.06 -6.04 3.47
N ALA A 73 -0.14 -6.61 4.25
CA ALA A 73 0.63 -5.89 5.28
C ALA A 73 1.30 -4.61 4.75
N GLY A 74 1.80 -4.63 3.49
CA GLY A 74 2.43 -3.48 2.85
C GLY A 74 1.53 -2.26 2.73
N GLY A 75 0.21 -2.46 2.70
CA GLY A 75 -0.75 -1.35 2.70
C GLY A 75 -0.75 -0.57 4.01
N ALA A 76 -0.64 -1.24 5.15
CA ALA A 76 -0.52 -0.56 6.45
C ALA A 76 0.75 0.30 6.51
N ALA A 77 1.89 -0.21 6.02
CA ALA A 77 3.13 0.56 5.94
C ALA A 77 3.01 1.77 4.99
N ALA A 78 2.36 1.60 3.82
CA ALA A 78 2.12 2.68 2.87
C ALA A 78 1.24 3.79 3.46
N LEU A 79 0.17 3.42 4.17
CA LEU A 79 -0.74 4.36 4.82
C LEU A 79 -0.08 5.12 5.97
N ASN A 80 0.73 4.42 6.79
CA ASN A 80 1.53 5.07 7.83
C ASN A 80 2.58 6.02 7.23
N ALA A 81 3.17 5.69 6.08
CA ALA A 81 4.05 6.61 5.38
C ALA A 81 3.29 7.87 4.91
N LEU A 82 2.08 7.71 4.36
CA LEU A 82 1.22 8.84 3.98
C LEU A 82 0.84 9.68 5.19
N ALA A 83 0.50 9.06 6.32
CA ALA A 83 0.17 9.78 7.57
C ALA A 83 1.32 10.70 8.01
N MET A 84 2.55 10.21 7.93
CA MET A 84 3.78 10.91 8.34
C MET A 84 4.34 11.87 7.27
N ASP A 85 3.79 11.87 6.05
CA ASP A 85 4.24 12.79 4.99
C ASP A 85 3.70 14.19 5.21
N SER A 86 4.61 15.10 5.61
CA SER A 86 4.35 16.54 5.74
C SER A 86 4.73 17.32 4.49
N SER A 87 5.42 16.69 3.53
CA SER A 87 5.94 17.33 2.32
C SER A 87 4.98 17.32 1.14
N ASP A 88 3.86 16.67 1.28
CA ASP A 88 2.81 16.53 0.26
C ASP A 88 3.28 15.86 -1.05
N ARG A 89 4.39 15.12 -0.96
CA ARG A 89 4.96 14.43 -2.14
C ARG A 89 4.33 13.09 -2.42
N ILE A 90 3.72 12.45 -1.42
CA ILE A 90 2.91 11.25 -1.64
C ILE A 90 1.55 11.71 -2.18
N LYS A 91 1.39 11.60 -3.49
CA LYS A 91 0.18 12.08 -4.18
C LYS A 91 -1.02 11.16 -3.99
N ALA A 92 -0.78 9.85 -4.06
CA ALA A 92 -1.84 8.87 -3.82
C ALA A 92 -1.30 7.53 -3.33
N VAL A 93 -2.18 6.78 -2.65
CA VAL A 93 -1.92 5.44 -2.13
C VAL A 93 -3.04 4.49 -2.59
N ALA A 94 -2.67 3.42 -3.25
CA ALA A 94 -3.55 2.28 -3.48
C ALA A 94 -3.18 1.14 -2.53
N THR A 95 -4.15 0.56 -1.85
CA THR A 95 -3.95 -0.65 -1.07
C THR A 95 -4.64 -1.83 -1.74
N ILE A 96 -4.04 -3.01 -1.69
CA ILE A 96 -4.60 -4.23 -2.27
C ILE A 96 -4.70 -5.30 -1.20
N ALA A 97 -5.92 -5.74 -0.88
CA ALA A 97 -6.22 -6.76 0.12
C ALA A 97 -5.53 -6.45 1.48
N THR A 98 -5.65 -5.21 1.93
CA THR A 98 -4.97 -4.70 3.12
C THR A 98 -5.92 -4.71 4.31
N PRO A 99 -5.49 -5.21 5.49
CA PRO A 99 -6.27 -5.09 6.70
C PRO A 99 -6.15 -3.68 7.28
N TYR A 100 -7.29 -3.00 7.46
CA TYR A 100 -7.38 -1.70 8.15
C TYR A 100 -7.72 -1.85 9.63
N VAL A 101 -8.10 -3.05 10.04
CA VAL A 101 -8.55 -3.34 11.40
C VAL A 101 -7.68 -4.43 12.01
N TYR A 102 -7.27 -4.22 13.27
CA TYR A 102 -6.56 -5.23 14.03
C TYR A 102 -7.48 -6.41 14.38
N ARG A 103 -7.00 -7.63 14.11
CA ARG A 103 -7.63 -8.84 14.60
C ARG A 103 -6.70 -9.56 15.58
N GLN A 104 -7.25 -9.98 16.72
CA GLN A 104 -6.50 -10.62 17.83
C GLN A 104 -5.69 -11.88 17.45
N HIS A 105 -5.85 -12.39 16.22
CA HIS A 105 -5.15 -13.60 15.76
C HIS A 105 -3.92 -13.32 14.89
N LEU A 106 -3.50 -12.05 14.75
CA LEU A 106 -2.30 -11.72 13.99
C LEU A 106 -1.05 -12.19 14.74
N LYS A 107 -0.47 -13.30 14.26
CA LYS A 107 0.77 -13.86 14.83
C LYS A 107 2.00 -12.97 14.56
N ASN A 108 1.97 -12.16 13.51
CA ASN A 108 3.09 -11.29 13.15
C ASN A 108 3.02 -9.99 13.94
N GLN A 109 3.96 -9.81 14.87
CA GLN A 109 4.00 -8.66 15.77
C GLN A 109 4.29 -7.34 15.05
N THR A 110 5.11 -7.36 13.99
CA THR A 110 5.40 -6.16 13.19
C THR A 110 4.15 -5.69 12.45
N LEU A 111 3.37 -6.61 11.88
CA LEU A 111 2.09 -6.27 11.25
C LEU A 111 1.07 -5.76 12.26
N ALA A 112 0.96 -6.44 13.42
CA ALA A 112 0.07 -5.98 14.49
C ALA A 112 0.39 -4.52 14.85
N ARG A 113 1.66 -4.20 15.06
CA ARG A 113 2.10 -2.83 15.36
C ARG A 113 1.81 -1.84 14.23
N ALA A 114 1.99 -2.27 12.97
CA ALA A 114 1.68 -1.42 11.81
C ALA A 114 0.19 -1.06 11.75
N ILE A 115 -0.70 -1.99 12.10
CA ILE A 115 -2.15 -1.75 12.12
C ILE A 115 -2.55 -0.89 13.33
N ASP A 116 -1.96 -1.11 14.51
CA ASP A 116 -2.21 -0.26 15.69
C ASP A 116 -1.80 1.19 15.41
N GLU A 117 -0.65 1.38 14.78
CA GLU A 117 -0.18 2.70 14.38
C GLU A 117 -1.11 3.33 13.33
N LEU A 118 -1.56 2.54 12.34
CA LEU A 118 -2.53 3.01 11.35
C LEU A 118 -3.84 3.44 12.03
N ALA A 119 -4.36 2.64 12.95
CA ALA A 119 -5.59 2.97 13.69
C ALA A 119 -5.45 4.29 14.48
N SER A 120 -4.26 4.54 15.03
CA SER A 120 -3.94 5.80 15.74
C SER A 120 -3.80 6.99 14.78
N ASN A 121 -3.33 6.78 13.56
CA ASN A 121 -3.11 7.82 12.56
C ASN A 121 -4.38 8.20 11.79
N LEU A 122 -5.29 7.25 11.52
CA LEU A 122 -6.49 7.46 10.69
C LEU A 122 -7.31 8.69 11.10
N PRO A 123 -7.59 8.96 12.39
CA PRO A 123 -8.36 10.14 12.78
C PRO A 123 -7.70 11.46 12.36
N ASN A 124 -6.37 11.50 12.32
CA ASN A 124 -5.57 12.70 12.04
C ASN A 124 -5.28 12.89 10.54
N MET A 125 -5.60 11.92 9.69
CA MET A 125 -5.32 11.98 8.25
C MET A 125 -6.58 12.11 7.38
N GLN A 126 -7.69 12.60 7.93
CA GLN A 126 -8.96 12.74 7.20
C GLN A 126 -8.83 13.58 5.93
N THR A 127 -8.02 14.64 5.95
CA THR A 127 -7.74 15.49 4.77
C THR A 127 -6.99 14.74 3.64
N LYS A 128 -6.40 13.59 3.97
CA LYS A 128 -5.66 12.73 3.01
C LYS A 128 -6.51 11.58 2.47
N PHE A 129 -7.73 11.37 2.97
CA PHE A 129 -8.57 10.22 2.56
C PHE A 129 -8.89 10.23 1.07
N ALA A 130 -9.05 11.41 0.47
CA ALA A 130 -9.27 11.54 -0.97
C ALA A 130 -8.10 10.99 -1.82
N ARG A 131 -6.92 10.81 -1.22
CA ARG A 131 -5.73 10.25 -1.88
C ARG A 131 -5.58 8.74 -1.69
N ILE A 132 -6.57 8.07 -1.10
CA ILE A 132 -6.49 6.64 -0.78
C ILE A 132 -7.59 5.90 -1.52
N THR A 133 -7.24 4.80 -2.18
CA THR A 133 -8.21 3.81 -2.66
C THR A 133 -7.80 2.42 -2.20
N SER A 134 -8.74 1.73 -1.56
CA SER A 134 -8.58 0.33 -1.15
C SER A 134 -9.16 -0.60 -2.20
N PHE A 135 -8.37 -1.56 -2.67
CA PHE A 135 -8.81 -2.62 -3.58
C PHE A 135 -8.87 -3.95 -2.85
N TYR A 136 -9.97 -4.67 -3.00
CA TYR A 136 -10.19 -5.95 -2.32
C TYR A 136 -10.83 -6.99 -3.23
N GLY A 137 -10.62 -8.27 -2.93
CA GLY A 137 -11.22 -9.39 -3.65
C GLY A 137 -12.59 -9.78 -3.11
N THR A 138 -13.37 -10.48 -3.91
CA THR A 138 -14.73 -10.92 -3.54
C THR A 138 -14.74 -11.91 -2.37
N ARG A 139 -13.78 -12.83 -2.34
CA ARG A 139 -13.62 -13.87 -1.30
C ARG A 139 -12.16 -13.99 -0.90
N ASP A 140 -11.76 -13.17 0.06
CA ASP A 140 -10.43 -13.23 0.67
C ASP A 140 -10.57 -13.86 2.06
N GLN A 141 -9.89 -15.00 2.29
CA GLN A 141 -9.94 -15.72 3.56
C GLN A 141 -8.83 -15.26 4.52
N VAL A 142 -7.83 -14.53 4.04
CA VAL A 142 -6.72 -14.01 4.84
C VAL A 142 -7.06 -12.63 5.39
N VAL A 143 -7.53 -11.74 4.50
CA VAL A 143 -8.06 -10.42 4.84
C VAL A 143 -9.50 -10.35 4.33
N PRO A 144 -10.49 -10.60 5.18
CA PRO A 144 -11.89 -10.53 4.79
C PRO A 144 -12.22 -9.20 4.10
N PRO A 145 -13.10 -9.19 3.09
CA PRO A 145 -13.45 -7.97 2.33
C PRO A 145 -13.80 -6.78 3.21
N ASN A 146 -14.55 -6.99 4.29
CA ASN A 146 -14.94 -5.92 5.23
C ASN A 146 -13.74 -5.27 5.93
N ASP A 147 -12.63 -5.99 6.11
CA ASP A 147 -11.42 -5.44 6.74
C ASP A 147 -10.64 -4.53 5.80
N SER A 148 -10.92 -4.62 4.49
CA SER A 148 -10.33 -3.77 3.45
C SER A 148 -11.27 -2.62 3.02
N GLN A 149 -12.38 -2.40 3.73
CA GLN A 149 -13.39 -1.38 3.43
C GLN A 149 -13.47 -0.36 4.58
N PRO A 150 -12.46 0.51 4.73
CA PRO A 150 -12.46 1.49 5.80
C PRO A 150 -13.52 2.57 5.56
N THR A 151 -14.08 3.09 6.63
CA THR A 151 -15.02 4.21 6.57
C THR A 151 -14.35 5.47 6.02
N ASN A 152 -15.04 6.19 5.15
CA ASN A 152 -14.61 7.47 4.54
C ASN A 152 -13.40 7.38 3.59
N ILE A 153 -12.94 6.20 3.24
CA ILE A 153 -11.91 5.98 2.21
C ILE A 153 -12.57 5.29 1.01
N ASN A 154 -12.19 5.69 -0.19
CA ASN A 154 -12.68 5.03 -1.41
C ASN A 154 -12.24 3.57 -1.44
N TYR A 155 -13.15 2.68 -1.80
CA TYR A 155 -12.81 1.27 -1.98
C TYR A 155 -13.43 0.70 -3.26
N GLN A 156 -12.76 -0.26 -3.84
CA GLN A 156 -13.17 -0.88 -5.09
C GLN A 156 -12.97 -2.40 -5.04
N GLN A 157 -14.02 -3.12 -5.42
CA GLN A 157 -13.96 -4.57 -5.53
C GLN A 157 -13.30 -5.00 -6.84
N LEU A 158 -12.39 -5.95 -6.73
CA LEU A 158 -11.83 -6.69 -7.86
C LEU A 158 -12.56 -8.04 -7.97
N PRO A 159 -12.92 -8.49 -9.16
CA PRO A 159 -13.60 -9.79 -9.36
C PRO A 159 -12.57 -10.94 -9.25
N THR A 160 -12.00 -11.08 -8.08
CA THR A 160 -10.95 -12.07 -7.75
C THR A 160 -11.35 -12.86 -6.51
N PHE A 161 -10.84 -14.09 -6.41
CA PHE A 161 -11.10 -14.99 -5.30
C PHE A 161 -9.78 -15.36 -4.63
N GLY A 162 -9.69 -15.11 -3.30
CA GLY A 162 -8.51 -15.43 -2.51
C GLY A 162 -7.43 -14.36 -2.53
N HIS A 163 -6.68 -14.32 -1.43
CA HIS A 163 -5.73 -13.25 -1.08
C HIS A 163 -4.62 -13.04 -2.13
N GLY A 164 -3.88 -14.10 -2.41
CA GLY A 164 -2.75 -14.02 -3.34
C GLY A 164 -3.17 -13.67 -4.76
N LEU A 165 -4.31 -14.21 -5.24
CA LEU A 165 -4.83 -13.90 -6.56
C LEU A 165 -5.30 -12.45 -6.66
N THR A 166 -5.93 -11.91 -5.61
CA THR A 166 -6.32 -10.50 -5.56
C THR A 166 -5.11 -9.58 -5.70
N ILE A 167 -4.03 -9.86 -5.00
CA ILE A 167 -2.79 -9.09 -5.09
C ILE A 167 -2.18 -9.23 -6.48
N ALA A 168 -2.01 -10.46 -6.99
CA ALA A 168 -1.41 -10.70 -8.30
C ALA A 168 -2.21 -10.03 -9.42
N ALA A 169 -3.52 -10.21 -9.45
CA ALA A 169 -4.39 -9.60 -10.45
C ALA A 169 -4.44 -8.07 -10.34
N GLY A 170 -4.44 -7.51 -9.12
CA GLY A 170 -4.36 -6.07 -8.90
C GLY A 170 -3.08 -5.48 -9.48
N LEU A 171 -1.95 -6.14 -9.29
CA LEU A 171 -0.66 -5.68 -9.81
C LEU A 171 -0.50 -5.88 -11.32
N THR A 172 -1.28 -6.74 -11.95
CA THR A 172 -1.16 -7.13 -13.37
C THR A 172 -2.39 -6.76 -14.18
N VAL A 173 -3.41 -7.61 -14.18
CA VAL A 173 -4.63 -7.49 -15.02
C VAL A 173 -5.40 -6.21 -14.69
N PHE A 174 -5.59 -5.90 -13.42
CA PHE A 174 -6.29 -4.70 -12.97
C PHE A 174 -5.36 -3.52 -12.70
N GLY A 175 -4.06 -3.65 -13.01
CA GLY A 175 -3.07 -2.59 -12.80
C GLY A 175 -3.39 -1.29 -13.55
N GLY A 176 -4.05 -1.37 -14.71
CA GLY A 176 -4.56 -0.18 -15.42
C GLY A 176 -5.62 0.59 -14.61
N ARG A 177 -6.57 -0.13 -14.00
CA ARG A 177 -7.61 0.46 -13.14
C ARG A 177 -7.00 1.13 -11.90
N ILE A 178 -6.01 0.47 -11.30
CA ILE A 178 -5.29 1.03 -10.15
C ILE A 178 -4.47 2.27 -10.57
N ALA A 179 -3.81 2.23 -11.72
CA ALA A 179 -3.06 3.38 -12.24
C ALA A 179 -3.96 4.60 -12.47
N VAL A 180 -5.13 4.40 -13.09
CA VAL A 180 -6.14 5.46 -13.26
C VAL A 180 -6.58 6.01 -11.90
N SER A 181 -6.89 5.14 -10.93
CA SER A 181 -7.26 5.60 -9.58
C SER A 181 -6.15 6.44 -8.94
N LEU A 182 -4.89 6.01 -9.02
CA LEU A 182 -3.76 6.76 -8.47
C LEU A 182 -3.62 8.15 -9.11
N THR A 183 -3.73 8.25 -10.44
CA THR A 183 -3.51 9.53 -11.15
C THR A 183 -4.70 10.48 -11.03
N SER A 184 -5.93 9.99 -10.93
CA SER A 184 -7.13 10.82 -10.74
C SER A 184 -7.20 11.46 -9.34
N MET A 185 -6.62 10.84 -8.33
CA MET A 185 -6.57 11.39 -6.96
C MET A 185 -5.49 12.46 -6.77
N ALA A 186 -4.58 12.59 -7.72
CA ALA A 186 -3.46 13.54 -7.64
C ALA A 186 -3.77 14.92 -8.29
N GLN A 187 -4.96 15.06 -8.87
CA GLN A 187 -5.46 16.31 -9.45
C GLN A 187 -6.28 17.08 -8.43
#